data_ed362379dbfc24ea6b7ec3e2376729b1
#
_entry.id   ed362379dbfc24ea6b7ec3e2376729b1
#
_cell.length_a   1.000
_cell.length_b   1.000
_cell.length_c   1.000
_cell.angle_alpha   90.00
_cell.angle_beta   90.00
_cell.angle_gamma   90.00
#
_symmetry.space_group_name_H-M   'P 1'
#
loop_
_entity.id
_entity.type
_entity.pdbx_description
1 polymer ?
#
loop_
_entity_poly.entity_id
_entity_poly.type
_entity_poly.pdbx_seq_one_letter_code
_entity_poly.pdbx_strand_id
1 'polypeptide(L)'
;MKTSQTVVAGLAAATALAVSVAGCGGGQTASPPKSGSPTSKASAPTTDYAKLLIQATDIDAPVAFTASPPTQNPNGQPGVATAFSTQDASHVIKDTIQILADPGAATNALTAAKGSQGGAIKDPSTDAAKVGTGGTALSGNAPDHSKGVTVLLFTEGKAFVTMEFDGPIDTLAPPDFVNDVGQKQDDAIKKGLGG
;
A
#
# COMPACT_ATOMS: atom_id res chain seq x y z
N MET A 1 46.05 19.03 -7.92
CA MET A 1 45.80 20.47 -8.17
C MET A 1 44.29 20.72 -8.03
N LYS A 2 43.99 21.61 -7.06
CA LYS A 2 42.81 22.47 -6.86
C LYS A 2 41.42 21.84 -6.75
N THR A 3 41.01 21.73 -5.51
CA THR A 3 39.73 21.98 -4.83
C THR A 3 38.78 22.97 -5.50
N SER A 4 37.48 22.68 -5.47
CA SER A 4 36.44 23.69 -5.28
C SER A 4 35.26 23.07 -4.57
N GLN A 5 35.13 23.39 -3.29
CA GLN A 5 33.93 23.28 -2.49
C GLN A 5 33.00 24.46 -2.84
N THR A 6 31.72 24.21 -3.03
CA THR A 6 30.72 25.27 -3.02
C THR A 6 29.66 24.91 -1.98
N VAL A 7 29.77 25.58 -0.85
CA VAL A 7 28.77 25.63 0.22
C VAL A 7 27.73 26.67 -0.19
N VAL A 8 26.45 26.31 -0.23
CA VAL A 8 25.34 27.28 -0.26
C VAL A 8 24.48 27.06 0.97
N ALA A 9 24.65 27.96 1.90
CA ALA A 9 23.76 28.20 3.03
C ALA A 9 22.66 29.18 2.58
N GLY A 10 21.43 28.99 3.01
CA GLY A 10 20.35 29.93 2.72
C GLY A 10 19.04 29.57 3.35
N LEU A 11 18.82 30.17 4.43
CA LEU A 11 17.73 30.95 5.04
C LEU A 11 16.40 30.24 5.35
N ALA A 12 16.20 30.13 6.65
CA ALA A 12 14.89 30.00 7.32
C ALA A 12 14.11 31.34 7.22
N ALA A 13 12.84 31.26 6.85
CA ALA A 13 11.89 32.36 7.05
C ALA A 13 10.70 31.84 7.85
N ALA A 14 10.68 32.14 9.13
CA ALA A 14 9.55 32.00 10.02
C ALA A 14 8.68 33.28 9.91
N THR A 15 7.43 33.14 9.49
CA THR A 15 6.42 34.18 9.58
C THR A 15 5.34 33.76 10.59
N ALA A 16 5.43 34.32 11.80
CA ALA A 16 4.38 34.31 12.81
C ALA A 16 3.39 35.45 12.52
N LEU A 17 2.12 35.11 12.27
CA LEU A 17 1.02 36.07 12.28
C LEU A 17 0.24 35.92 13.60
N ALA A 18 0.46 36.87 14.48
CA ALA A 18 -0.36 37.11 15.67
C ALA A 18 -1.52 38.05 15.28
N VAL A 19 -2.76 37.60 15.39
CA VAL A 19 -3.95 38.46 15.33
C VAL A 19 -4.52 38.58 16.75
N SER A 20 -4.32 39.72 17.38
CA SER A 20 -4.94 40.13 18.63
C SER A 20 -6.21 40.93 18.32
N VAL A 21 -7.36 40.43 18.75
CA VAL A 21 -8.61 41.20 18.77
C VAL A 21 -8.96 41.50 20.24
N ALA A 22 -8.77 42.72 20.62
CA ALA A 22 -9.30 43.28 21.87
C ALA A 22 -10.72 43.79 21.62
N GLY A 23 -11.69 43.30 22.38
CA GLY A 23 -13.06 43.79 22.43
C GLY A 23 -13.52 43.82 23.87
N CYS A 24 -13.53 45.03 24.47
CA CYS A 24 -14.15 45.34 25.77
C CYS A 24 -15.66 45.45 25.65
N GLY A 25 -16.38 44.98 26.67
CA GLY A 25 -17.75 45.48 26.92
C GLY A 25 -18.63 44.55 27.76
N GLY A 26 -18.79 44.88 29.07
CA GLY A 26 -20.07 44.86 29.80
C GLY A 26 -20.56 43.53 30.41
N GLY A 27 -20.41 43.49 31.73
CA GLY A 27 -21.03 42.78 32.81
C GLY A 27 -22.26 41.85 32.61
N GLN A 28 -22.25 40.74 33.30
CA GLN A 28 -23.15 40.30 34.36
C GLN A 28 -23.11 38.78 34.60
N THR A 29 -22.98 38.46 35.88
CA THR A 29 -23.43 37.26 36.61
C THR A 29 -23.02 35.84 36.11
N ALA A 30 -22.21 35.24 36.98
CA ALA A 30 -21.75 33.86 36.96
C ALA A 30 -22.85 32.78 36.91
N SER A 31 -22.69 31.87 35.98
CA SER A 31 -23.12 30.49 36.13
C SER A 31 -21.96 29.58 35.67
N PRO A 32 -21.67 28.45 36.34
CA PRO A 32 -20.51 27.64 36.00
C PRO A 32 -20.72 26.99 34.65
N PRO A 33 -19.69 26.95 33.78
CA PRO A 33 -19.79 26.24 32.52
C PRO A 33 -19.91 24.72 32.78
N LYS A 34 -21.02 24.15 32.35
CA LYS A 34 -21.14 22.71 32.20
C LYS A 34 -19.97 22.23 31.34
N SER A 35 -19.18 21.33 31.92
CA SER A 35 -18.18 20.56 31.23
C SER A 35 -18.81 19.90 29.98
N GLY A 36 -18.54 20.47 28.83
CA GLY A 36 -18.89 19.85 27.54
C GLY A 36 -17.98 18.63 27.37
N SER A 37 -18.57 17.43 27.48
CA SER A 37 -17.92 16.20 27.06
C SER A 37 -17.38 16.39 25.65
N PRO A 38 -16.13 15.96 25.35
CA PRO A 38 -15.65 15.96 23.98
C PRO A 38 -16.62 15.09 23.15
N THR A 39 -17.28 15.72 22.22
CA THR A 39 -18.06 15.01 21.20
C THR A 39 -17.09 14.09 20.48
N SER A 40 -17.15 12.79 20.77
CA SER A 40 -16.47 11.78 19.98
C SER A 40 -16.93 11.99 18.53
N LYS A 41 -16.00 12.41 17.68
CA LYS A 41 -16.20 12.38 16.25
C LYS A 41 -16.61 10.97 15.92
N ALA A 42 -17.87 10.75 15.56
CA ALA A 42 -18.35 9.48 15.03
C ALA A 42 -17.43 9.15 13.84
N SER A 43 -16.58 8.14 13.99
CA SER A 43 -15.81 7.60 12.88
C SER A 43 -16.84 7.16 11.85
N ALA A 44 -16.73 7.66 10.62
CA ALA A 44 -17.50 7.15 9.50
C ALA A 44 -17.35 5.61 9.48
N PRO A 45 -18.39 4.85 9.10
CA PRO A 45 -18.29 3.40 9.05
C PRO A 45 -17.13 3.03 8.13
N THR A 46 -16.07 2.47 8.71
CA THR A 46 -14.93 1.98 7.94
C THR A 46 -15.41 0.76 7.18
N THR A 47 -15.43 0.85 5.86
CA THR A 47 -15.71 -0.30 5.01
C THR A 47 -14.65 -1.37 5.31
N ASP A 48 -15.09 -2.57 5.69
CA ASP A 48 -14.18 -3.68 5.91
C ASP A 48 -13.76 -4.29 4.57
N TYR A 49 -12.51 -4.05 4.20
CA TYR A 49 -11.91 -4.58 2.98
C TYR A 49 -11.21 -5.92 3.18
N ALA A 50 -11.12 -6.47 4.40
CA ALA A 50 -10.44 -7.75 4.66
C ALA A 50 -11.04 -8.91 3.85
N LYS A 51 -12.33 -8.84 3.50
CA LYS A 51 -13.02 -9.80 2.64
C LYS A 51 -12.47 -9.87 1.20
N LEU A 52 -11.67 -8.89 0.78
CA LEU A 52 -11.05 -8.85 -0.54
C LEU A 52 -9.75 -9.66 -0.61
N LEU A 53 -9.18 -10.03 0.54
CA LEU A 53 -7.93 -10.79 0.61
C LEU A 53 -8.19 -12.30 0.45
N ILE A 54 -7.25 -12.97 -0.20
CA ILE A 54 -7.15 -14.44 -0.13
C ILE A 54 -6.80 -14.91 1.28
N GLN A 55 -7.00 -16.19 1.54
CA GLN A 55 -6.54 -16.83 2.77
C GLN A 55 -5.18 -17.50 2.54
N ALA A 56 -4.41 -17.71 3.62
CA ALA A 56 -3.14 -18.44 3.51
C ALA A 56 -3.29 -19.86 2.95
N THR A 57 -4.46 -20.47 3.18
CA THR A 57 -4.82 -21.81 2.65
C THR A 57 -5.10 -21.82 1.15
N ASP A 58 -5.29 -20.64 0.53
CA ASP A 58 -5.49 -20.52 -0.92
C ASP A 58 -4.15 -20.51 -1.68
N ILE A 59 -3.03 -20.34 -0.95
CA ILE A 59 -1.69 -20.35 -1.54
C ILE A 59 -1.22 -21.80 -1.67
N ASP A 60 -1.24 -22.30 -2.91
CA ASP A 60 -0.81 -23.66 -3.22
C ASP A 60 0.70 -23.72 -3.39
N ALA A 61 1.41 -24.08 -2.32
CA ALA A 61 2.87 -24.13 -2.27
C ALA A 61 3.35 -25.36 -1.49
N PRO A 62 4.57 -25.85 -1.78
CA PRO A 62 5.16 -26.98 -1.05
C PRO A 62 5.35 -26.72 0.46
N VAL A 63 5.45 -25.44 0.86
CA VAL A 63 5.60 -24.99 2.24
C VAL A 63 4.39 -24.12 2.62
N ALA A 64 3.82 -24.38 3.79
CA ALA A 64 2.64 -23.65 4.25
C ALA A 64 2.97 -22.17 4.58
N PHE A 65 2.08 -21.29 4.17
CA PHE A 65 2.10 -19.87 4.53
C PHE A 65 1.18 -19.60 5.72
N THR A 66 1.51 -18.57 6.48
CA THR A 66 0.70 -18.03 7.57
C THR A 66 0.43 -16.55 7.29
N ALA A 67 -0.82 -16.12 7.41
CA ALA A 67 -1.20 -14.73 7.19
C ALA A 67 -0.98 -13.87 8.44
N SER A 68 -0.47 -12.67 8.25
CA SER A 68 -0.48 -11.61 9.26
C SER A 68 -1.88 -10.99 9.38
N PRO A 69 -2.23 -10.36 10.52
CA PRO A 69 -3.47 -9.61 10.64
C PRO A 69 -3.60 -8.54 9.55
N PRO A 70 -4.77 -8.40 8.89
CA PRO A 70 -4.98 -7.39 7.88
C PRO A 70 -4.88 -5.96 8.43
N THR A 71 -4.24 -5.08 7.66
CA THR A 71 -4.19 -3.64 7.92
C THR A 71 -5.20 -2.94 7.01
N GLN A 72 -6.19 -2.28 7.61
CA GLN A 72 -7.17 -1.49 6.87
C GLN A 72 -6.60 -0.13 6.50
N ASN A 73 -6.97 0.36 5.32
CA ASN A 73 -6.58 1.66 4.79
C ASN A 73 -5.06 1.91 4.85
N PRO A 74 -4.23 1.04 4.24
CA PRO A 74 -2.78 1.20 4.24
C PRO A 74 -2.40 2.57 3.66
N ASN A 75 -1.45 3.24 4.30
CA ASN A 75 -1.01 4.59 3.92
C ASN A 75 -2.12 5.65 3.89
N GLY A 76 -3.21 5.44 4.64
CA GLY A 76 -4.36 6.34 4.68
C GLY A 76 -5.24 6.31 3.43
N GLN A 77 -5.03 5.35 2.53
CA GLN A 77 -5.84 5.16 1.32
C GLN A 77 -6.87 4.04 1.54
N PRO A 78 -8.11 4.17 0.99
CA PRO A 78 -9.08 3.09 1.07
C PRO A 78 -8.53 1.78 0.52
N GLY A 79 -8.65 0.70 1.31
CA GLY A 79 -8.14 -0.60 0.91
C GLY A 79 -7.68 -1.45 2.09
N VAL A 80 -6.91 -2.48 1.80
CA VAL A 80 -6.41 -3.44 2.79
C VAL A 80 -5.04 -3.96 2.37
N ALA A 81 -4.22 -4.31 3.36
CA ALA A 81 -2.95 -4.99 3.13
C ALA A 81 -2.77 -6.12 4.14
N THR A 82 -2.08 -7.17 3.72
CA THR A 82 -1.60 -8.26 4.58
C THR A 82 -0.26 -8.78 4.09
N ALA A 83 0.36 -9.66 4.86
CA ALA A 83 1.51 -10.42 4.43
C ALA A 83 1.32 -11.90 4.78
N PHE A 84 1.77 -12.76 3.90
CA PHE A 84 1.86 -14.20 4.11
C PHE A 84 3.32 -14.58 4.19
N SER A 85 3.70 -15.39 5.17
CA SER A 85 5.09 -15.82 5.35
C SER A 85 5.19 -17.31 5.66
N THR A 86 6.26 -17.94 5.18
CA THR A 86 6.63 -19.27 5.63
C THR A 86 7.13 -19.21 7.08
N GLN A 87 7.16 -20.36 7.78
CA GLN A 87 7.54 -20.40 9.18
C GLN A 87 8.96 -19.88 9.44
N ASP A 88 9.88 -20.09 8.52
CA ASP A 88 11.27 -19.62 8.57
C ASP A 88 11.45 -18.20 7.99
N ALA A 89 10.35 -17.57 7.54
CA ALA A 89 10.33 -16.27 6.88
C ALA A 89 11.24 -16.17 5.64
N SER A 90 11.65 -17.30 5.04
CA SER A 90 12.46 -17.32 3.82
C SER A 90 11.67 -16.88 2.59
N HIS A 91 10.35 -17.04 2.61
CA HIS A 91 9.45 -16.57 1.56
C HIS A 91 8.34 -15.71 2.19
N VAL A 92 8.11 -14.54 1.60
CA VAL A 92 7.08 -13.60 2.05
C VAL A 92 6.30 -13.10 0.82
N ILE A 93 4.97 -13.11 0.92
CA ILE A 93 4.08 -12.48 -0.06
C ILE A 93 3.41 -11.31 0.63
N LYS A 94 3.66 -10.10 0.16
CA LYS A 94 2.97 -8.89 0.64
C LYS A 94 1.86 -8.57 -0.35
N ASP A 95 0.64 -8.49 0.12
CA ASP A 95 -0.54 -8.19 -0.68
C ASP A 95 -1.14 -6.86 -0.24
N THR A 96 -1.30 -5.94 -1.19
CA THR A 96 -1.89 -4.63 -0.97
C THR A 96 -2.94 -4.35 -2.04
N ILE A 97 -4.16 -4.10 -1.59
CA ILE A 97 -5.31 -3.74 -2.43
C ILE A 97 -5.70 -2.31 -2.12
N GLN A 98 -5.63 -1.43 -3.11
CA GLN A 98 -6.16 -0.07 -3.04
C GLN A 98 -7.50 0.01 -3.75
N ILE A 99 -8.49 0.65 -3.13
CA ILE A 99 -9.79 0.90 -3.73
C ILE A 99 -9.84 2.35 -4.19
N LEU A 100 -9.86 2.55 -5.50
CA LEU A 100 -9.87 3.85 -6.14
C LEU A 100 -11.31 4.32 -6.39
N ALA A 101 -11.46 5.54 -6.88
CA ALA A 101 -12.77 6.13 -7.17
C ALA A 101 -13.52 5.35 -8.26
N ASP A 102 -12.81 4.95 -9.30
CA ASP A 102 -13.33 4.28 -10.48
C ASP A 102 -12.26 3.41 -11.18
N PRO A 103 -12.63 2.59 -12.18
CA PRO A 103 -11.67 1.75 -12.91
C PRO A 103 -10.60 2.52 -13.68
N GLY A 104 -10.89 3.74 -14.11
CA GLY A 104 -9.91 4.60 -14.80
C GLY A 104 -8.82 5.05 -13.84
N ALA A 105 -9.19 5.42 -12.61
CA ALA A 105 -8.23 5.74 -11.54
C ALA A 105 -7.36 4.53 -11.19
N ALA A 106 -7.93 3.31 -11.14
CA ALA A 106 -7.17 2.08 -10.92
C ALA A 106 -6.16 1.82 -12.05
N THR A 107 -6.55 2.00 -13.30
CA THR A 107 -5.66 1.88 -14.47
C THR A 107 -4.51 2.89 -14.43
N ASN A 108 -4.80 4.12 -14.01
CA ASN A 108 -3.76 5.15 -13.85
C ASN A 108 -2.77 4.78 -12.73
N ALA A 109 -3.26 4.26 -11.60
CA ALA A 109 -2.41 3.77 -10.51
C ALA A 109 -1.52 2.62 -10.95
N LEU A 110 -2.06 1.64 -11.70
CA LEU A 110 -1.30 0.55 -12.30
C LEU A 110 -0.18 1.07 -13.21
N THR A 111 -0.49 2.03 -14.09
CA THR A 111 0.49 2.61 -15.02
C THR A 111 1.61 3.33 -14.27
N ALA A 112 1.27 4.11 -13.24
CA ALA A 112 2.25 4.79 -12.41
C ALA A 112 3.13 3.78 -11.63
N ALA A 113 2.54 2.72 -11.08
CA ALA A 113 3.25 1.69 -10.35
C ALA A 113 4.27 0.94 -11.23
N LYS A 114 3.91 0.60 -12.48
CA LYS A 114 4.85 -0.02 -13.44
C LYS A 114 6.11 0.84 -13.65
N GLY A 115 5.97 2.16 -13.68
CA GLY A 115 7.11 3.07 -13.84
C GLY A 115 7.95 3.28 -12.58
N SER A 116 7.42 2.94 -11.39
CA SER A 116 8.07 3.24 -10.11
C SER A 116 8.80 2.04 -9.46
N GLN A 117 8.73 0.84 -10.04
CA GLN A 117 9.30 -0.37 -9.43
C GLN A 117 10.83 -0.46 -9.44
N GLY A 118 11.51 0.42 -10.17
CA GLY A 118 12.99 0.49 -10.16
C GLY A 118 13.60 0.79 -8.77
N GLY A 119 12.79 1.25 -7.79
CA GLY A 119 13.22 1.40 -6.40
C GLY A 119 13.17 0.11 -5.57
N ALA A 120 12.33 -0.84 -5.95
CA ALA A 120 12.16 -2.12 -5.27
C ALA A 120 13.00 -3.24 -5.90
N ILE A 121 13.25 -3.15 -7.21
CA ILE A 121 13.95 -4.17 -7.98
C ILE A 121 15.02 -3.49 -8.83
N LYS A 122 16.24 -4.03 -8.79
CA LYS A 122 17.34 -3.56 -9.64
C LYS A 122 17.17 -4.14 -11.04
N ASP A 123 17.14 -3.27 -12.05
CA ASP A 123 17.08 -3.65 -13.48
C ASP A 123 15.99 -4.71 -13.75
N PRO A 124 14.68 -4.43 -13.43
CA PRO A 124 13.64 -5.44 -13.47
C PRO A 124 13.38 -5.98 -14.87
N SER A 125 13.24 -7.31 -15.01
CA SER A 125 12.57 -7.91 -16.16
C SER A 125 11.06 -7.64 -16.03
N THR A 126 10.36 -7.52 -17.16
CA THR A 126 8.93 -7.26 -17.19
C THR A 126 8.23 -8.25 -18.10
N ASP A 127 7.29 -8.99 -17.55
CA ASP A 127 6.50 -10.01 -18.25
C ASP A 127 5.01 -9.73 -18.08
N ALA A 128 4.22 -10.13 -19.10
CA ALA A 128 2.77 -10.09 -18.99
C ALA A 128 2.29 -11.20 -18.05
N ALA A 129 1.42 -10.86 -17.09
CA ALA A 129 0.75 -11.82 -16.21
C ALA A 129 -0.71 -12.00 -16.64
N LYS A 130 -1.21 -13.24 -16.56
CA LYS A 130 -2.60 -13.58 -16.94
C LYS A 130 -3.54 -13.40 -15.75
N VAL A 131 -3.55 -12.20 -15.16
CA VAL A 131 -4.31 -11.87 -13.96
C VAL A 131 -5.00 -10.53 -14.15
N GLY A 132 -6.28 -10.47 -13.83
CA GLY A 132 -7.09 -9.25 -13.87
C GLY A 132 -6.95 -8.45 -15.18
N THR A 133 -7.02 -7.15 -15.08
CA THR A 133 -6.78 -6.24 -16.19
C THR A 133 -5.39 -5.64 -16.13
N GLY A 134 -4.64 -5.74 -17.23
CA GLY A 134 -3.29 -5.18 -17.37
C GLY A 134 -2.23 -5.85 -16.51
N GLY A 135 -2.44 -7.13 -16.14
CA GLY A 135 -1.54 -7.92 -15.32
C GLY A 135 -0.10 -7.89 -15.81
N THR A 136 0.83 -7.59 -14.90
CA THR A 136 2.25 -7.43 -15.22
C THR A 136 3.08 -7.92 -14.03
N ALA A 137 4.06 -8.77 -14.29
CA ALA A 137 5.05 -9.21 -13.33
C ALA A 137 6.39 -8.52 -13.62
N LEU A 138 7.01 -7.95 -12.58
CA LEU A 138 8.35 -7.40 -12.63
C LEU A 138 9.22 -8.22 -11.68
N SER A 139 10.37 -8.70 -12.16
CA SER A 139 11.21 -9.63 -11.41
C SER A 139 12.68 -9.25 -11.45
N GLY A 140 13.39 -9.48 -10.36
CA GLY A 140 14.82 -9.25 -10.23
C GLY A 140 15.27 -9.32 -8.77
N ASN A 141 16.47 -8.89 -8.48
CA ASN A 141 16.95 -8.79 -7.10
C ASN A 141 16.67 -7.40 -6.51
N ALA A 142 16.52 -7.34 -5.19
CA ALA A 142 16.49 -6.07 -4.48
C ALA A 142 17.79 -5.27 -4.73
N PRO A 143 17.77 -3.92 -4.71
CA PRO A 143 18.94 -3.10 -4.99
C PRO A 143 20.14 -3.35 -4.07
N ASP A 144 19.87 -3.77 -2.84
CA ASP A 144 20.88 -4.13 -1.83
C ASP A 144 21.34 -5.60 -1.91
N HIS A 145 20.86 -6.35 -2.91
CA HIS A 145 21.14 -7.77 -3.10
C HIS A 145 20.77 -8.65 -1.88
N SER A 146 19.79 -8.25 -1.07
CA SER A 146 19.35 -9.02 0.12
C SER A 146 18.40 -10.16 -0.23
N LYS A 147 17.64 -10.05 -1.31
CA LYS A 147 16.56 -10.98 -1.70
C LYS A 147 16.26 -10.94 -3.19
N GLY A 148 15.66 -12.04 -3.69
CA GLY A 148 14.95 -12.04 -4.96
C GLY A 148 13.54 -11.49 -4.78
N VAL A 149 13.06 -10.69 -5.72
CA VAL A 149 11.76 -10.01 -5.65
C VAL A 149 11.00 -10.22 -6.96
N THR A 150 9.73 -10.57 -6.85
CA THR A 150 8.79 -10.49 -7.97
C THR A 150 7.58 -9.66 -7.55
N VAL A 151 7.24 -8.64 -8.31
CA VAL A 151 6.07 -7.79 -8.07
C VAL A 151 5.04 -8.03 -9.15
N LEU A 152 3.87 -8.52 -8.76
CA LEU A 152 2.69 -8.65 -9.61
C LEU A 152 1.81 -7.42 -9.42
N LEU A 153 1.45 -6.77 -10.53
CA LEU A 153 0.56 -5.61 -10.58
C LEU A 153 -0.62 -5.91 -11.48
N PHE A 154 -1.84 -5.63 -11.05
CA PHE A 154 -3.04 -5.75 -11.88
C PHE A 154 -4.18 -4.89 -11.33
N THR A 155 -5.28 -4.77 -12.08
CA THR A 155 -6.51 -4.14 -11.62
C THR A 155 -7.70 -5.08 -11.80
N GLU A 156 -8.68 -4.96 -10.89
CA GLU A 156 -10.00 -5.57 -11.02
C GLU A 156 -11.06 -4.53 -10.63
N GLY A 157 -11.87 -4.12 -11.62
CA GLY A 157 -12.78 -3.01 -11.44
C GLY A 157 -12.05 -1.75 -10.95
N LYS A 158 -12.46 -1.23 -9.78
CA LYS A 158 -11.83 -0.08 -9.12
C LYS A 158 -10.70 -0.45 -8.15
N ALA A 159 -10.36 -1.73 -8.03
CA ALA A 159 -9.25 -2.18 -7.21
C ALA A 159 -7.94 -2.15 -8.01
N PHE A 160 -6.89 -1.60 -7.43
CA PHE A 160 -5.51 -1.75 -7.87
C PHE A 160 -4.77 -2.63 -6.88
N VAL A 161 -4.08 -3.66 -7.37
CA VAL A 161 -3.41 -4.69 -6.57
C VAL A 161 -1.92 -4.67 -6.83
N THR A 162 -1.17 -4.75 -5.74
CA THR A 162 0.27 -4.99 -5.72
C THR A 162 0.55 -6.21 -4.85
N MET A 163 1.11 -7.25 -5.43
CA MET A 163 1.61 -8.41 -4.70
C MET A 163 3.11 -8.51 -4.87
N GLU A 164 3.87 -8.43 -3.77
CA GLU A 164 5.33 -8.58 -3.76
C GLU A 164 5.68 -9.94 -3.20
N PHE A 165 6.37 -10.75 -3.99
CA PHE A 165 6.87 -12.08 -3.66
C PHE A 165 8.37 -11.97 -3.37
N ASP A 166 8.74 -12.10 -2.11
CA ASP A 166 10.13 -12.10 -1.63
C ASP A 166 10.62 -13.53 -1.44
N GLY A 167 11.81 -13.81 -1.89
CA GLY A 167 12.51 -15.09 -1.71
C GLY A 167 13.99 -14.91 -1.44
N PRO A 168 14.75 -15.99 -1.26
CA PRO A 168 16.21 -15.92 -1.17
C PRO A 168 16.80 -15.23 -2.41
N ILE A 169 18.00 -14.64 -2.23
CA ILE A 169 18.72 -13.99 -3.34
C ILE A 169 18.83 -14.94 -4.55
N ASP A 170 18.70 -14.39 -5.75
CA ASP A 170 18.72 -15.14 -7.02
C ASP A 170 17.62 -16.22 -7.16
N THR A 171 16.65 -16.24 -6.24
CA THR A 171 15.50 -17.14 -6.30
C THR A 171 14.23 -16.31 -6.52
N LEU A 172 13.75 -16.27 -7.76
CA LEU A 172 12.52 -15.57 -8.12
C LEU A 172 11.32 -16.50 -7.98
N ALA A 173 10.15 -15.93 -7.64
CA ALA A 173 8.92 -16.68 -7.64
C ALA A 173 8.60 -17.22 -9.04
N PRO A 174 8.28 -18.53 -9.20
CA PRO A 174 7.96 -19.10 -10.51
C PRO A 174 6.76 -18.39 -11.14
N PRO A 175 6.78 -18.09 -12.46
CA PRO A 175 5.68 -17.37 -13.12
C PRO A 175 4.32 -18.04 -12.97
N ASP A 176 4.25 -19.37 -13.00
CA ASP A 176 3.00 -20.12 -12.83
C ASP A 176 2.44 -19.96 -11.41
N PHE A 177 3.31 -19.96 -10.39
CA PHE A 177 2.93 -19.70 -9.00
C PHE A 177 2.40 -18.27 -8.82
N VAL A 178 3.10 -17.27 -9.38
CA VAL A 178 2.68 -15.86 -9.34
C VAL A 178 1.31 -15.68 -10.01
N ASN A 179 1.09 -16.32 -11.15
CA ASN A 179 -0.19 -16.27 -11.86
C ASN A 179 -1.30 -16.96 -11.06
N ASP A 180 -1.04 -18.14 -10.47
CA ASP A 180 -2.05 -18.88 -9.69
C ASP A 180 -2.50 -18.08 -8.46
N VAL A 181 -1.57 -17.60 -7.66
CA VAL A 181 -1.87 -16.78 -6.48
C VAL A 181 -2.58 -15.48 -6.88
N GLY A 182 -2.12 -14.84 -7.95
CA GLY A 182 -2.74 -13.62 -8.48
C GLY A 182 -4.18 -13.85 -8.97
N GLN A 183 -4.47 -14.96 -9.64
CA GLN A 183 -5.83 -15.29 -10.09
C GLN A 183 -6.77 -15.54 -8.90
N LYS A 184 -6.32 -16.23 -7.87
CA LYS A 184 -7.08 -16.42 -6.63
C LYS A 184 -7.39 -15.07 -5.96
N GLN A 185 -6.42 -14.15 -5.96
CA GLN A 185 -6.62 -12.80 -5.44
C GLN A 185 -7.60 -11.99 -6.30
N ASP A 186 -7.51 -12.07 -7.61
CA ASP A 186 -8.45 -11.45 -8.55
C ASP A 186 -9.90 -11.95 -8.33
N ASP A 187 -10.08 -13.27 -8.16
CA ASP A 187 -11.37 -13.88 -7.88
C ASP A 187 -11.95 -13.46 -6.51
N ALA A 188 -11.09 -13.34 -5.50
CA ALA A 188 -11.49 -12.83 -4.18
C ALA A 188 -12.02 -11.38 -4.27
N ILE A 189 -11.37 -10.54 -5.07
CA ILE A 189 -11.79 -9.16 -5.30
C ILE A 189 -13.12 -9.11 -6.05
N LYS A 190 -13.28 -9.86 -7.14
CA LYS A 190 -14.55 -9.96 -7.88
C LYS A 190 -15.69 -10.33 -6.95
N LYS A 191 -15.51 -11.39 -6.17
CA LYS A 191 -16.49 -11.84 -5.19
C LYS A 191 -16.78 -10.80 -4.10
N GLY A 192 -15.74 -10.14 -3.60
CA GLY A 192 -15.84 -9.20 -2.49
C GLY A 192 -16.41 -7.83 -2.88
N LEU A 193 -16.21 -7.38 -4.12
CA LEU A 193 -16.78 -6.12 -4.63
C LEU A 193 -18.17 -6.29 -5.25
N GLY A 194 -18.68 -7.51 -5.36
CA GLY A 194 -20.04 -7.78 -5.87
C GLY A 194 -20.09 -7.73 -7.40
N GLY A 195 -19.05 -8.25 -8.04
CA GLY A 195 -19.04 -8.50 -9.50
C GLY A 195 -19.97 -9.64 -9.89
#